data_acf205bc01b2464af740e02ef3d099ec
#
_entry.id   acf205bc01b2464af740e02ef3d099ec
#
_cell.length_a   1.000
_cell.length_b   1.000
_cell.length_c   1.000
_cell.angle_alpha   90.00
_cell.angle_beta   90.00
_cell.angle_gamma   90.00
#
_symmetry.space_group_name_H-M   'P 1'
#
loop_
_entity.id
_entity.type
_entity.pdbx_description
1 polymer ?
#
loop_
_entity_poly.entity_id
_entity_poly.type
_entity_poly.pdbx_seq_one_letter_code
_entity_poly.pdbx_strand_id
1 'polypeptide(L)'
;SNVNKGELVQCTTFLQGHMDCGTLTGGPGITFGDKDIKSGALHFGDGGAICRTQDQFVTDLSVLDMFEHLVRYEKFNVVEMEAYALAKVCFEMERDFICYKYVSDDADTDDNGEWEENVAKGEPMFEKVLEEAHGFKRY
;
A
#
# COMPACT_ATOMS: atom_id res chain seq x y z
N SER A 1 -12.88 5.46 -3.82
CA SER A 1 -13.38 5.94 -2.52
C SER A 1 -12.25 6.64 -1.80
N ASN A 2 -12.53 7.78 -1.20
CA ASN A 2 -11.56 8.44 -0.33
C ASN A 2 -11.48 7.62 0.95
N VAL A 3 -10.26 7.37 1.39
CA VAL A 3 -9.94 6.76 2.68
C VAL A 3 -9.65 7.91 3.64
N ASN A 4 -10.12 7.82 4.88
CA ASN A 4 -9.95 8.89 5.85
C ASN A 4 -8.97 8.49 6.96
N LYS A 5 -8.32 9.48 7.57
CA LYS A 5 -7.51 9.30 8.78
C LYS A 5 -8.33 8.59 9.87
N GLY A 6 -7.71 7.64 10.55
CA GLY A 6 -8.35 6.83 11.59
C GLY A 6 -9.12 5.60 11.09
N GLU A 7 -9.14 5.34 9.79
CA GLU A 7 -9.78 4.16 9.22
C GLU A 7 -8.80 2.99 9.09
N LEU A 8 -9.31 1.77 9.32
CA LEU A 8 -8.65 0.53 8.96
C LEU A 8 -9.21 0.05 7.62
N VAL A 9 -8.37 -0.05 6.62
CA VAL A 9 -8.78 -0.41 5.26
C VAL A 9 -8.11 -1.69 4.79
N GLN A 10 -8.85 -2.51 4.06
CA GLN A 10 -8.29 -3.65 3.34
C GLN A 10 -7.75 -3.18 2.00
N CYS A 11 -6.47 -3.46 1.73
CA CYS A 11 -5.85 -3.23 0.44
C CYS A 11 -5.87 -4.50 -0.40
N THR A 12 -6.25 -4.38 -1.66
CA THR A 12 -6.32 -5.49 -2.62
C THR A 12 -5.50 -5.27 -3.88
N THR A 13 -5.04 -4.05 -4.11
CA THR A 13 -4.16 -3.69 -5.23
C THR A 13 -2.90 -3.01 -4.70
N PHE A 14 -1.74 -3.45 -5.17
CA PHE A 14 -0.44 -3.00 -4.70
C PHE A 14 0.39 -2.47 -5.86
N LEU A 15 0.95 -1.26 -5.69
CA LEU A 15 1.75 -0.55 -6.67
C LEU A 15 3.14 -0.28 -6.11
N GLN A 16 4.17 -0.41 -6.95
CA GLN A 16 5.52 0.03 -6.61
C GLN A 16 5.75 1.46 -7.12
N GLY A 17 5.87 2.41 -6.20
CA GLY A 17 5.79 3.84 -6.49
C GLY A 17 6.98 4.44 -7.25
N HIS A 18 8.21 4.03 -6.94
CA HIS A 18 9.42 4.66 -7.49
C HIS A 18 10.21 3.78 -8.47
N MET A 19 9.65 2.64 -8.87
CA MET A 19 10.34 1.74 -9.79
C MET A 19 10.06 2.13 -11.22
N ASP A 20 11.10 2.52 -11.94
CA ASP A 20 11.07 2.72 -13.38
C ASP A 20 12.37 2.25 -14.03
N CYS A 21 12.29 1.20 -14.81
CA CYS A 21 13.39 0.71 -15.68
C CYS A 21 13.17 1.12 -17.14
N GLY A 22 12.30 2.07 -17.39
CA GLY A 22 11.97 2.58 -18.71
C GLY A 22 11.48 1.50 -19.67
N THR A 23 11.91 1.57 -20.92
CA THR A 23 11.52 0.61 -21.96
C THR A 23 12.09 -0.79 -21.78
N LEU A 24 13.07 -0.95 -20.89
CA LEU A 24 13.75 -2.24 -20.65
C LEU A 24 12.82 -3.29 -20.01
N THR A 25 11.82 -2.85 -19.24
CA THR A 25 10.90 -3.74 -18.52
C THR A 25 9.45 -3.61 -18.99
N GLY A 26 9.16 -2.68 -19.88
CA GLY A 26 7.81 -2.44 -20.38
C GLY A 26 7.06 -1.31 -19.63
N GLY A 27 7.71 -0.61 -18.72
CA GLY A 27 7.21 0.62 -18.10
C GLY A 27 7.31 0.66 -16.57
N PRO A 28 6.75 1.73 -15.98
CA PRO A 28 6.79 1.96 -14.54
C PRO A 28 6.21 0.81 -13.71
N GLY A 29 6.80 0.58 -12.53
CA GLY A 29 6.38 -0.45 -11.58
C GLY A 29 6.79 -1.88 -11.97
N ILE A 30 7.45 -2.09 -13.11
CA ILE A 30 7.84 -3.41 -13.60
C ILE A 30 9.36 -3.56 -13.47
N THR A 31 9.80 -4.65 -12.83
CA THR A 31 11.22 -4.98 -12.68
C THR A 31 11.67 -6.08 -13.64
N PHE A 32 12.99 -6.24 -13.77
CA PHE A 32 13.54 -7.35 -14.53
C PHE A 32 13.07 -8.70 -13.94
N GLY A 33 12.54 -9.56 -14.79
CA GLY A 33 12.01 -10.85 -14.37
C GLY A 33 10.51 -10.91 -14.12
N ASP A 34 9.82 -9.76 -14.10
CA ASP A 34 8.37 -9.68 -13.93
C ASP A 34 7.60 -10.11 -15.19
N LYS A 35 7.66 -11.38 -15.52
CA LYS A 35 7.05 -11.91 -16.75
C LYS A 35 5.53 -11.82 -16.75
N ASP A 36 4.91 -11.88 -15.58
CA ASP A 36 3.47 -11.99 -15.39
C ASP A 36 2.82 -10.68 -14.90
N ILE A 37 3.62 -9.66 -14.51
CA ILE A 37 3.13 -8.37 -14.03
C ILE A 37 3.09 -7.38 -15.19
N LYS A 38 2.04 -7.44 -15.99
CA LYS A 38 1.91 -6.61 -17.21
C LYS A 38 1.55 -5.15 -16.94
N SER A 39 0.97 -4.86 -15.80
CA SER A 39 0.43 -3.53 -15.46
C SER A 39 1.26 -2.77 -14.41
N GLY A 40 2.29 -3.39 -13.83
CA GLY A 40 3.00 -2.84 -12.69
C GLY A 40 2.21 -2.89 -11.38
N ALA A 41 1.04 -3.56 -11.37
CA ALA A 41 0.21 -3.74 -10.20
C ALA A 41 0.03 -5.22 -9.86
N LEU A 42 0.00 -5.53 -8.58
CA LEU A 42 -0.37 -6.83 -8.03
C LEU A 42 -1.78 -6.77 -7.48
N HIS A 43 -2.61 -7.78 -7.78
CA HIS A 43 -4.01 -7.84 -7.35
C HIS A 43 -4.24 -9.09 -6.48
N PHE A 44 -4.83 -8.87 -5.30
CA PHE A 44 -5.24 -9.91 -4.36
C PHE A 44 -6.68 -9.66 -3.91
N GLY A 45 -7.64 -10.06 -4.73
CA GLY A 45 -9.07 -9.80 -4.53
C GLY A 45 -9.57 -8.52 -5.19
N ASP A 46 -10.83 -8.19 -4.92
CA ASP A 46 -11.56 -7.09 -5.55
C ASP A 46 -12.11 -6.09 -4.51
N GLY A 47 -12.27 -4.84 -4.93
CA GLY A 47 -13.05 -3.84 -4.20
C GLY A 47 -12.36 -3.19 -3.00
N GLY A 48 -11.13 -3.57 -2.68
CA GLY A 48 -10.34 -2.93 -1.62
C GLY A 48 -9.59 -1.68 -2.08
N ALA A 49 -8.84 -1.08 -1.16
CA ALA A 49 -8.03 0.10 -1.43
C ALA A 49 -6.82 -0.23 -2.32
N ILE A 50 -6.35 0.77 -3.06
CA ILE A 50 -5.12 0.72 -3.83
C ILE A 50 -4.00 1.27 -2.94
N CYS A 51 -3.00 0.44 -2.68
CA CYS A 51 -1.85 0.71 -1.84
C CYS A 51 -0.62 0.99 -2.72
N ARG A 52 0.03 2.12 -2.50
CA ARG A 52 1.27 2.50 -3.17
C ARG A 52 2.43 2.42 -2.18
N THR A 53 3.39 1.55 -2.47
CA THR A 53 4.63 1.41 -1.67
C THR A 53 5.71 2.32 -2.22
N GLN A 54 6.40 3.05 -1.35
CA GLN A 54 7.47 3.96 -1.67
C GLN A 54 8.64 3.83 -0.69
N ASP A 55 9.84 4.25 -1.13
CA ASP A 55 11.06 4.23 -0.30
C ASP A 55 11.25 5.50 0.54
N GLN A 56 10.31 6.46 0.44
CA GLN A 56 10.34 7.71 1.17
C GLN A 56 9.08 7.88 2.01
N PHE A 57 9.26 8.40 3.22
CA PHE A 57 8.14 8.86 4.03
C PHE A 57 7.48 10.07 3.36
N VAL A 58 6.17 9.98 3.13
CA VAL A 58 5.41 11.02 2.43
C VAL A 58 4.83 11.98 3.45
N THR A 59 5.39 13.18 3.50
CA THR A 59 4.90 14.30 4.31
C THR A 59 4.14 15.34 3.49
N ASP A 60 4.21 15.23 2.16
CA ASP A 60 3.57 16.15 1.24
C ASP A 60 3.19 15.39 -0.04
N LEU A 61 1.91 15.41 -0.37
CA LEU A 61 1.39 14.75 -1.57
C LEU A 61 1.98 15.30 -2.88
N SER A 62 2.49 16.54 -2.87
CA SER A 62 3.17 17.11 -4.04
C SER A 62 4.45 16.35 -4.44
N VAL A 63 5.07 15.67 -3.50
CA VAL A 63 6.22 14.77 -3.78
C VAL A 63 5.80 13.61 -4.68
N LEU A 64 4.54 13.18 -4.56
CA LEU A 64 3.97 12.10 -5.36
C LEU A 64 3.72 12.53 -6.81
N ASP A 65 3.37 13.80 -7.02
CA ASP A 65 3.09 14.36 -8.34
C ASP A 65 4.33 14.35 -9.24
N MET A 66 5.53 14.51 -8.64
CA MET A 66 6.79 14.42 -9.38
C MET A 66 7.01 13.05 -10.03
N PHE A 67 6.35 12.02 -9.52
CA PHE A 67 6.48 10.63 -9.97
C PHE A 67 5.20 10.09 -10.61
N GLU A 68 4.20 10.92 -10.86
CA GLU A 68 2.95 10.49 -11.51
C GLU A 68 3.20 9.81 -12.87
N HIS A 69 4.17 10.31 -13.63
CA HIS A 69 4.56 9.71 -14.90
C HIS A 69 5.19 8.31 -14.77
N LEU A 70 5.61 7.92 -13.56
CA LEU A 70 6.20 6.61 -13.25
C LEU A 70 5.16 5.57 -12.83
N VAL A 71 3.89 5.96 -12.67
CA VAL A 71 2.84 5.06 -12.23
C VAL A 71 1.73 5.03 -13.27
N ARG A 72 1.41 3.86 -13.78
CA ARG A 72 0.31 3.67 -14.74
C ARG A 72 -1.07 3.89 -14.12
N TYR A 73 -1.14 3.95 -12.79
CA TYR A 73 -2.37 4.18 -12.04
C TYR A 73 -2.37 5.61 -11.50
N GLU A 74 -3.28 6.41 -12.00
CA GLU A 74 -3.46 7.81 -11.57
C GLU A 74 -4.07 7.95 -10.18
N LYS A 75 -4.53 6.85 -9.58
CA LYS A 75 -5.24 6.88 -8.29
C LYS A 75 -4.73 5.78 -7.37
N PHE A 76 -4.43 6.17 -6.16
CA PHE A 76 -4.19 5.28 -5.03
C PHE A 76 -4.95 5.84 -3.81
N ASN A 77 -5.13 5.02 -2.79
CA ASN A 77 -5.87 5.39 -1.59
C ASN A 77 -4.96 5.47 -0.37
N VAL A 78 -3.90 4.68 -0.34
CA VAL A 78 -2.96 4.53 0.77
C VAL A 78 -1.53 4.57 0.24
N VAL A 79 -0.66 5.27 0.97
CA VAL A 79 0.81 5.26 0.75
C VAL A 79 1.48 4.67 1.97
N GLU A 80 2.47 3.81 1.74
CA GLU A 80 3.22 3.13 2.80
C GLU A 80 4.59 2.64 2.26
N MET A 81 5.33 1.81 3.00
CA MET A 81 6.73 1.52 2.67
C MET A 81 7.06 0.03 2.50
N GLU A 82 6.12 -0.93 2.67
CA GLU A 82 6.45 -2.37 2.72
C GLU A 82 5.53 -3.29 1.92
N ALA A 83 4.26 -2.93 1.72
CA ALA A 83 3.23 -3.87 1.29
C ALA A 83 3.47 -4.46 -0.10
N TYR A 84 4.02 -3.69 -1.04
CA TYR A 84 4.31 -4.22 -2.37
C TYR A 84 5.33 -5.35 -2.31
N ALA A 85 6.38 -5.23 -1.50
CA ALA A 85 7.41 -6.27 -1.38
C ALA A 85 6.82 -7.57 -0.82
N LEU A 86 5.95 -7.48 0.19
CA LEU A 86 5.25 -8.62 0.77
C LEU A 86 4.27 -9.25 -0.24
N ALA A 87 3.49 -8.43 -0.91
CA ALA A 87 2.58 -8.87 -1.97
C ALA A 87 3.33 -9.57 -3.10
N LYS A 88 4.50 -9.03 -3.50
CA LYS A 88 5.36 -9.62 -4.53
C LYS A 88 5.84 -11.02 -4.16
N VAL A 89 6.31 -11.22 -2.95
CA VAL A 89 6.72 -12.54 -2.45
C VAL A 89 5.55 -13.53 -2.48
N CYS A 90 4.37 -13.12 -2.01
CA CYS A 90 3.17 -13.96 -2.06
C CYS A 90 2.78 -14.32 -3.49
N PHE A 91 2.83 -13.35 -4.41
CA PHE A 91 2.54 -13.55 -5.82
C PHE A 91 3.49 -14.58 -6.46
N GLU A 92 4.81 -14.42 -6.27
CA GLU A 92 5.82 -15.33 -6.81
C GLU A 92 5.72 -16.76 -6.23
N MET A 93 5.25 -16.86 -5.00
CA MET A 93 5.06 -18.14 -4.31
C MET A 93 3.65 -18.73 -4.49
N GLU A 94 2.79 -18.11 -5.31
CA GLU A 94 1.40 -18.52 -5.52
C GLU A 94 0.63 -18.65 -4.19
N ARG A 95 0.76 -17.63 -3.30
CA ARG A 95 0.09 -17.57 -2.00
C ARG A 95 -0.87 -16.42 -1.95
N ASP A 96 -1.96 -16.60 -1.22
CA ASP A 96 -2.87 -15.52 -0.89
C ASP A 96 -2.19 -14.47 -0.03
N PHE A 97 -2.58 -13.20 -0.23
CA PHE A 97 -2.11 -12.07 0.54
C PHE A 97 -3.30 -11.24 1.01
N ILE A 98 -3.41 -11.07 2.32
CA ILE A 98 -4.42 -10.22 2.93
C ILE A 98 -3.70 -9.08 3.64
N CYS A 99 -4.04 -7.85 3.28
CA CYS A 99 -3.38 -6.66 3.82
C CYS A 99 -4.41 -5.67 4.36
N TYR A 100 -4.25 -5.31 5.63
CA TYR A 100 -4.97 -4.20 6.24
C TYR A 100 -3.99 -3.10 6.60
N LYS A 101 -4.38 -1.86 6.33
CA LYS A 101 -3.62 -0.66 6.69
C LYS A 101 -4.49 0.26 7.54
N TYR A 102 -3.92 0.73 8.64
CA TYR A 102 -4.51 1.80 9.43
C TYR A 102 -3.98 3.14 8.92
N VAL A 103 -4.87 4.06 8.61
CA VAL A 103 -4.51 5.39 8.11
C VAL A 103 -4.19 6.30 9.28
N SER A 104 -2.92 6.48 9.58
CA SER A 104 -2.42 7.25 10.71
C SER A 104 -2.46 8.76 10.48
N ASP A 105 -2.28 9.18 9.22
CA ASP A 105 -2.23 10.58 8.82
C ASP A 105 -2.74 10.76 7.38
N ASP A 106 -2.96 12.01 6.99
CA ASP A 106 -3.44 12.37 5.66
C ASP A 106 -2.28 12.73 4.70
N ALA A 107 -1.03 12.49 5.09
CA ALA A 107 0.19 12.92 4.39
C ALA A 107 0.19 14.44 4.11
N ASP A 108 -0.43 15.22 4.97
CA ASP A 108 -0.46 16.68 4.90
C ASP A 108 0.62 17.27 5.82
N THR A 109 1.18 18.40 5.42
CA THR A 109 2.45 18.94 5.90
C THR A 109 2.51 19.38 7.36
N ASP A 110 1.39 19.47 8.04
CA ASP A 110 1.31 20.11 9.37
C ASP A 110 1.25 19.14 10.56
N ASP A 111 1.34 17.83 10.35
CA ASP A 111 1.11 16.83 11.41
C ASP A 111 2.42 16.44 12.14
N ASN A 112 3.07 17.42 12.74
CA ASN A 112 4.33 17.28 13.51
C ASN A 112 4.09 16.74 14.92
N GLY A 113 3.66 15.52 15.10
CA GLY A 113 3.63 14.86 16.40
C GLY A 113 2.42 14.01 16.71
N GLU A 114 1.37 14.09 15.96
CA GLU A 114 0.18 13.26 16.14
C GLU A 114 0.36 11.83 15.60
N TRP A 115 1.40 11.58 14.79
CA TRP A 115 1.66 10.28 14.18
C TRP A 115 1.78 9.16 15.23
N GLU A 116 2.61 9.37 16.28
CA GLU A 116 2.82 8.35 17.31
C GLU A 116 1.53 8.04 18.08
N GLU A 117 0.75 9.08 18.42
CA GLU A 117 -0.54 8.91 19.07
C GLU A 117 -1.57 8.20 18.17
N ASN A 118 -1.56 8.51 16.89
CA ASN A 118 -2.49 7.92 15.92
C ASN A 118 -2.17 6.46 15.63
N VAL A 119 -0.89 6.10 15.52
CA VAL A 119 -0.47 4.70 15.31
C VAL A 119 -1.01 3.79 16.42
N ALA A 120 -0.94 4.24 17.69
CA ALA A 120 -1.45 3.47 18.82
C ALA A 120 -2.96 3.20 18.75
N LYS A 121 -3.74 4.09 18.12
CA LYS A 121 -5.20 3.93 17.95
C LYS A 121 -5.57 2.80 16.97
N GLY A 122 -4.67 2.41 16.09
CA GLY A 122 -4.87 1.31 15.14
C GLY A 122 -4.83 -0.07 15.78
N GLU A 123 -4.09 -0.25 16.88
CA GLU A 123 -3.90 -1.56 17.53
C GLU A 123 -5.21 -2.31 17.82
N PRO A 124 -6.21 -1.72 18.50
CA PRO A 124 -7.47 -2.42 18.79
C PRO A 124 -8.28 -2.74 17.54
N MET A 125 -8.12 -1.97 16.46
CA MET A 125 -8.79 -2.23 15.19
C MET A 125 -8.20 -3.46 14.49
N PHE A 126 -6.87 -3.61 14.50
CA PHE A 126 -6.20 -4.81 14.00
C PHE A 126 -6.57 -6.05 14.82
N GLU A 127 -6.59 -5.95 16.15
CA GLU A 127 -6.99 -7.05 17.02
C GLU A 127 -8.39 -7.55 16.65
N LYS A 128 -9.34 -6.64 16.50
CA LYS A 128 -10.71 -6.97 16.12
C LYS A 128 -10.78 -7.71 14.78
N VAL A 129 -10.06 -7.23 13.76
CA VAL A 129 -10.04 -7.89 12.45
C VAL A 129 -9.41 -9.28 12.53
N LEU A 130 -8.32 -9.44 13.28
CA LEU A 130 -7.65 -10.73 13.47
C LEU A 130 -8.54 -11.73 14.20
N GLU A 131 -9.29 -11.29 15.21
CA GLU A 131 -10.23 -12.14 15.94
C GLU A 131 -11.43 -12.56 15.09
N GLU A 132 -12.06 -11.58 14.42
CA GLU A 132 -13.30 -11.80 13.66
C GLU A 132 -13.06 -12.53 12.34
N ALA A 133 -12.02 -12.14 11.59
CA ALA A 133 -11.78 -12.65 10.27
C ALA A 133 -10.89 -13.90 10.23
N HIS A 134 -10.01 -14.08 11.20
CA HIS A 134 -8.98 -15.12 11.18
C HIS A 134 -8.93 -16.00 12.43
N GLY A 135 -9.85 -15.81 13.39
CA GLY A 135 -9.96 -16.64 14.58
C GLY A 135 -8.77 -16.54 15.55
N PHE A 136 -7.95 -15.51 15.42
CA PHE A 136 -6.86 -15.25 16.37
C PHE A 136 -7.44 -14.88 17.73
N LYS A 137 -7.00 -15.57 18.78
CA LYS A 137 -7.30 -15.20 20.17
C LYS A 137 -6.00 -14.81 20.86
N ARG A 138 -6.00 -13.67 21.54
CA ARG A 138 -4.94 -13.34 22.51
C ARG A 138 -4.96 -14.38 23.63
N TYR A 139 -3.83 -15.00 23.91
CA TYR A 139 -3.62 -15.84 25.08
C TYR A 139 -3.09 -15.00 26.24
#